data_7474edd1b4ad7c588768ce34408043aa
#
_entry.id   7474edd1b4ad7c588768ce34408043aa
#
_cell.length_a   1.000
_cell.length_b   1.000
_cell.length_c   1.000
_cell.angle_alpha   90.00
_cell.angle_beta   90.00
_cell.angle_gamma   90.00
#
_symmetry.space_group_name_H-M   'P 1'
#
loop_
_entity.id
_entity.type
_entity.pdbx_description
1 polymer ?
#
loop_
_entity_poly.entity_id
_entity_poly.type
_entity_poly.pdbx_seq_one_letter_code
_entity_poly.pdbx_strand_id
1 'polypeptide(L)'
;MRIWGVCVTLFLICSAGIASESRLPFGTVFKGQDQFNRLVTKAKSENWKSLPIGDRTAAVGKALVGTRYKHFTLEIDNRIESPSVNFYGMDCWTFFETALGFARMLNESESNWTPERLLHYIEMDRYRGGECTGDYLSRLHYLEDWLYDNDRRGLVADMTRELGGRSVPHSAREMTVGWRHYRYLASNRSLLGPLARMEANVSSRPLYEIPKSQVASIEPKLRSGDVIGIISRERNGLHSTAHVGLALRSNNGVLHFMHASSPSNSGKVIVDDELSKYLYRYGSDSGILVARPLR
;
A
#
# COMPACT_ATOMS: atom_id res chain seq x y z
N MET A 1 19.79 -22.54 -75.34
CA MET A 1 19.00 -21.74 -74.37
C MET A 1 19.43 -22.09 -72.99
N ARG A 2 20.18 -21.21 -72.29
CA ARG A 2 20.66 -21.41 -70.91
C ARG A 2 19.80 -20.53 -69.99
N ILE A 3 19.05 -21.16 -69.06
CA ILE A 3 18.22 -20.50 -68.07
C ILE A 3 19.11 -20.29 -66.83
N TRP A 4 19.31 -19.04 -66.47
CA TRP A 4 20.00 -18.67 -65.23
C TRP A 4 18.96 -18.58 -64.13
N GLY A 5 19.09 -19.44 -63.09
CA GLY A 5 18.30 -19.34 -61.86
C GLY A 5 18.95 -18.34 -60.93
N VAL A 6 18.19 -17.29 -60.57
CA VAL A 6 18.59 -16.33 -59.52
C VAL A 6 18.14 -16.87 -58.19
N CYS A 7 19.13 -17.20 -57.33
CA CYS A 7 18.92 -17.58 -55.94
C CYS A 7 18.78 -16.29 -55.09
N VAL A 8 17.57 -15.98 -54.62
CA VAL A 8 17.34 -14.89 -53.68
C VAL A 8 17.50 -15.44 -52.27
N THR A 9 18.62 -15.07 -51.62
CA THR A 9 18.88 -15.40 -50.21
C THR A 9 18.15 -14.37 -49.35
N LEU A 10 17.05 -14.79 -48.70
CA LEU A 10 16.35 -13.99 -47.67
C LEU A 10 17.21 -13.99 -46.40
N PHE A 11 17.80 -12.84 -46.04
CA PHE A 11 18.34 -12.60 -44.72
C PHE A 11 17.21 -12.31 -43.73
N LEU A 12 16.88 -13.27 -42.89
CA LEU A 12 16.08 -13.01 -41.67
C LEU A 12 16.95 -12.24 -40.68
N ILE A 13 16.70 -10.92 -40.57
CA ILE A 13 17.24 -10.12 -39.47
C ILE A 13 16.41 -10.46 -38.22
N CYS A 14 16.95 -11.37 -37.41
CA CYS A 14 16.42 -11.61 -36.07
C CYS A 14 16.78 -10.38 -35.20
N SER A 15 15.89 -9.42 -35.11
CA SER A 15 15.98 -8.37 -34.10
C SER A 15 15.76 -9.02 -32.74
N ALA A 16 16.87 -9.36 -32.06
CA ALA A 16 16.84 -9.64 -30.64
C ALA A 16 16.35 -8.37 -29.94
N GLY A 17 15.06 -8.30 -29.65
CA GLY A 17 14.52 -7.31 -28.73
C GLY A 17 15.24 -7.47 -27.42
N ILE A 18 16.05 -6.48 -27.04
CA ILE A 18 16.56 -6.34 -25.69
C ILE A 18 15.32 -6.19 -24.83
N ALA A 19 14.91 -7.28 -24.16
CA ALA A 19 13.94 -7.20 -23.08
C ALA A 19 14.53 -6.20 -22.06
N SER A 20 14.00 -5.01 -21.99
CA SER A 20 14.32 -4.06 -20.93
C SER A 20 14.11 -4.80 -19.61
N GLU A 21 15.12 -4.85 -18.76
CA GLU A 21 14.96 -5.33 -17.39
C GLU A 21 13.87 -4.46 -16.76
N SER A 22 12.66 -5.00 -16.65
CA SER A 22 11.48 -4.28 -16.16
C SER A 22 11.48 -4.12 -14.64
N ARG A 23 12.51 -4.61 -13.94
CA ARG A 23 12.62 -4.59 -12.48
C ARG A 23 14.00 -4.14 -12.01
N LEU A 24 14.01 -3.39 -10.92
CA LEU A 24 15.25 -2.97 -10.26
C LEU A 24 15.98 -4.15 -9.57
N PRO A 25 17.31 -4.08 -9.41
CA PRO A 25 18.09 -5.10 -8.70
C PRO A 25 17.56 -5.33 -7.26
N PHE A 26 17.64 -6.59 -6.80
CA PHE A 26 17.16 -7.00 -5.47
C PHE A 26 17.67 -6.08 -4.34
N GLY A 27 18.99 -5.79 -4.31
CA GLY A 27 19.57 -4.92 -3.30
C GLY A 27 19.07 -3.46 -3.33
N THR A 28 18.39 -3.04 -4.40
CA THR A 28 17.72 -1.73 -4.48
C THR A 28 16.32 -1.80 -3.86
N VAL A 29 15.57 -2.86 -4.14
CA VAL A 29 14.17 -3.01 -3.76
C VAL A 29 13.98 -3.59 -2.36
N PHE A 30 14.97 -4.32 -1.83
CA PHE A 30 14.88 -4.92 -0.50
C PHE A 30 15.97 -4.37 0.43
N LYS A 31 15.56 -3.78 1.56
CA LYS A 31 16.46 -3.23 2.59
C LYS A 31 16.10 -3.79 3.96
N GLY A 32 17.10 -4.30 4.70
CA GLY A 32 16.91 -4.76 6.08
C GLY A 32 16.70 -6.27 6.21
N GLN A 33 17.58 -7.06 5.58
CA GLN A 33 17.56 -8.53 5.66
C GLN A 33 17.60 -9.04 7.10
N ASP A 34 18.37 -8.40 7.97
CA ASP A 34 18.48 -8.75 9.38
C ASP A 34 17.18 -8.51 10.16
N GLN A 35 16.46 -7.41 9.87
CA GLN A 35 15.14 -7.15 10.44
C GLN A 35 14.09 -8.15 9.95
N PHE A 36 14.12 -8.47 8.65
CA PHE A 36 13.28 -9.52 8.08
C PHE A 36 13.50 -10.85 8.79
N ASN A 37 14.78 -11.26 8.95
CA ASN A 37 15.12 -12.52 9.61
C ASN A 37 14.65 -12.56 11.08
N ARG A 38 14.75 -11.43 11.80
CA ARG A 38 14.18 -11.31 13.17
C ARG A 38 12.67 -11.47 13.19
N LEU A 39 11.96 -10.87 12.22
CA LEU A 39 10.50 -11.04 12.11
C LEU A 39 10.12 -12.49 11.81
N VAL A 40 10.85 -13.17 10.91
CA VAL A 40 10.63 -14.60 10.61
C VAL A 40 10.84 -15.45 11.87
N THR A 41 11.93 -15.22 12.61
CA THR A 41 12.20 -15.92 13.86
C THR A 41 11.08 -15.71 14.88
N LYS A 42 10.62 -14.46 15.04
CA LYS A 42 9.54 -14.11 15.94
C LYS A 42 8.22 -14.74 15.51
N ALA A 43 7.90 -14.72 14.21
CA ALA A 43 6.69 -15.33 13.67
C ALA A 43 6.62 -16.84 13.95
N LYS A 44 7.79 -17.52 13.88
CA LYS A 44 7.91 -18.94 14.25
C LYS A 44 7.71 -19.16 15.74
N SER A 45 8.45 -18.44 16.59
CA SER A 45 8.41 -18.62 18.03
C SER A 45 7.05 -18.31 18.66
N GLU A 46 6.29 -17.37 18.08
CA GLU A 46 4.96 -16.98 18.53
C GLU A 46 3.84 -17.64 17.71
N ASN A 47 4.17 -18.55 16.79
CA ASN A 47 3.22 -19.30 15.94
C ASN A 47 2.21 -18.38 15.22
N TRP A 48 2.67 -17.26 14.65
CA TRP A 48 1.76 -16.32 13.98
C TRP A 48 1.00 -16.93 12.80
N LYS A 49 1.55 -17.97 12.18
CA LYS A 49 0.89 -18.69 11.08
C LYS A 49 -0.51 -19.20 11.47
N SER A 50 -0.72 -19.58 12.73
CA SER A 50 -2.00 -20.10 13.21
C SER A 50 -3.06 -19.02 13.47
N LEU A 51 -2.64 -17.74 13.52
CA LEU A 51 -3.56 -16.63 13.77
C LEU A 51 -4.41 -16.32 12.52
N PRO A 52 -5.63 -15.77 12.69
CA PRO A 52 -6.36 -15.13 11.59
C PRO A 52 -5.53 -14.04 10.91
N ILE A 53 -5.77 -13.79 9.62
CA ILE A 53 -4.95 -12.85 8.82
C ILE A 53 -4.90 -11.45 9.45
N GLY A 54 -5.99 -10.93 10.01
CA GLY A 54 -6.01 -9.64 10.69
C GLY A 54 -5.10 -9.63 11.91
N ASP A 55 -5.23 -10.62 12.79
CA ASP A 55 -4.38 -10.71 14.00
C ASP A 55 -2.90 -10.90 13.64
N ARG A 56 -2.61 -11.65 12.58
CA ARG A 56 -1.26 -11.76 12.00
C ARG A 56 -0.71 -10.41 11.55
N THR A 57 -1.52 -9.68 10.78
CA THR A 57 -1.16 -8.33 10.30
C THR A 57 -0.86 -7.40 11.46
N ALA A 58 -1.70 -7.43 12.50
CA ALA A 58 -1.49 -6.64 13.71
C ALA A 58 -0.23 -7.08 14.49
N ALA A 59 0.06 -8.38 14.57
CA ALA A 59 1.26 -8.91 15.22
C ALA A 59 2.54 -8.45 14.51
N VAL A 60 2.56 -8.52 13.18
CA VAL A 60 3.66 -7.99 12.36
C VAL A 60 3.80 -6.48 12.55
N GLY A 61 2.71 -5.72 12.45
CA GLY A 61 2.71 -4.26 12.66
C GLY A 61 3.27 -3.90 14.04
N LYS A 62 2.87 -4.63 15.10
CA LYS A 62 3.39 -4.45 16.46
C LYS A 62 4.89 -4.74 16.56
N ALA A 63 5.39 -5.72 15.83
CA ALA A 63 6.82 -6.02 15.80
C ALA A 63 7.64 -4.98 15.01
N LEU A 64 7.01 -4.18 14.16
CA LEU A 64 7.62 -3.04 13.46
C LEU A 64 7.62 -1.73 14.27
N VAL A 65 6.99 -1.69 15.44
CA VAL A 65 6.99 -0.50 16.32
C VAL A 65 8.42 -0.08 16.62
N GLY A 66 8.68 1.24 16.53
CA GLY A 66 10.02 1.82 16.69
C GLY A 66 10.79 1.99 15.37
N THR A 67 10.35 1.38 14.26
CA THR A 67 10.94 1.63 12.93
C THR A 67 10.82 3.11 12.60
N ARG A 68 11.91 3.74 12.16
CA ARG A 68 11.95 5.19 11.85
C ARG A 68 11.00 5.54 10.72
N TYR A 69 10.37 6.71 10.80
CA TYR A 69 9.66 7.28 9.68
C TYR A 69 10.63 7.73 8.58
N LYS A 70 10.30 7.43 7.34
CA LYS A 70 11.05 7.89 6.18
C LYS A 70 10.07 8.28 5.07
N HIS A 71 10.16 9.54 4.61
CA HIS A 71 9.35 10.01 3.48
C HIS A 71 9.74 9.33 2.17
N PHE A 72 8.79 9.23 1.27
CA PHE A 72 8.98 8.80 -0.12
C PHE A 72 9.61 7.42 -0.27
N THR A 73 9.24 6.48 0.59
CA THR A 73 9.78 5.11 0.54
C THR A 73 9.28 4.30 -0.65
N LEU A 74 8.26 4.77 -1.36
CA LEU A 74 7.77 4.22 -2.62
C LEU A 74 8.49 4.78 -3.86
N GLU A 75 9.14 5.94 -3.76
CA GLU A 75 9.84 6.62 -4.86
C GLU A 75 11.32 6.22 -4.93
N ILE A 76 11.60 4.93 -5.15
CA ILE A 76 12.98 4.37 -5.07
C ILE A 76 13.81 4.57 -6.34
N ASP A 77 13.17 4.79 -7.49
CA ASP A 77 13.81 5.10 -8.78
C ASP A 77 13.07 6.25 -9.49
N ASN A 78 13.64 6.78 -10.57
CA ASN A 78 13.06 7.88 -11.34
C ASN A 78 12.27 7.40 -12.57
N ARG A 79 12.43 6.15 -13.00
CA ARG A 79 11.91 5.65 -14.27
C ARG A 79 11.32 4.25 -14.21
N ILE A 80 11.76 3.42 -13.26
CA ILE A 80 11.35 2.02 -13.14
C ILE A 80 10.59 1.85 -11.84
N GLU A 81 9.31 1.50 -11.95
CA GLU A 81 8.50 1.10 -10.81
C GLU A 81 8.83 -0.36 -10.44
N SER A 82 8.95 -0.66 -9.16
CA SER A 82 9.22 -2.01 -8.66
C SER A 82 8.66 -2.21 -7.27
N PRO A 83 8.16 -3.42 -6.94
CA PRO A 83 7.81 -3.78 -5.57
C PRO A 83 9.03 -3.59 -4.68
N SER A 84 8.83 -2.98 -3.52
CA SER A 84 9.95 -2.68 -2.62
C SER A 84 9.57 -2.71 -1.15
N VAL A 85 10.53 -3.05 -0.30
CA VAL A 85 10.43 -3.04 1.17
C VAL A 85 11.68 -2.43 1.78
N ASN A 86 11.50 -1.58 2.78
CA ASN A 86 12.59 -0.99 3.53
C ASN A 86 12.32 -1.07 5.05
N PHE A 87 12.93 -2.04 5.72
CA PHE A 87 12.81 -2.23 7.17
C PHE A 87 13.61 -1.21 8.00
N TYR A 88 14.48 -0.40 7.38
CA TYR A 88 15.21 0.67 8.08
C TYR A 88 14.42 1.97 8.21
N GLY A 89 13.31 2.10 7.46
CA GLY A 89 12.44 3.27 7.53
C GLY A 89 11.21 3.12 6.66
N MET A 90 10.06 3.53 7.16
CA MET A 90 8.75 3.38 6.56
C MET A 90 7.96 4.67 6.65
N ASP A 91 7.13 4.95 5.66
CA ASP A 91 6.01 5.89 5.78
C ASP A 91 4.72 5.13 6.17
N CYS A 92 3.61 5.86 6.27
CA CYS A 92 2.34 5.26 6.67
C CYS A 92 1.87 4.19 5.67
N TRP A 93 2.12 4.40 4.38
CA TRP A 93 1.73 3.46 3.33
C TRP A 93 2.56 2.17 3.39
N THR A 94 3.88 2.29 3.33
CA THR A 94 4.76 1.12 3.34
C THR A 94 4.73 0.35 4.66
N PHE A 95 4.34 1.00 5.76
CA PHE A 95 4.12 0.32 7.04
C PHE A 95 2.98 -0.70 6.94
N PHE A 96 1.76 -0.26 6.55
CA PHE A 96 0.63 -1.19 6.55
C PHE A 96 0.78 -2.28 5.47
N GLU A 97 1.29 -1.92 4.29
CA GLU A 97 1.54 -2.91 3.24
C GLU A 97 2.60 -3.94 3.63
N THR A 98 3.68 -3.52 4.30
CA THR A 98 4.70 -4.47 4.79
C THR A 98 4.10 -5.42 5.82
N ALA A 99 3.28 -4.91 6.75
CA ALA A 99 2.62 -5.75 7.75
C ALA A 99 1.64 -6.74 7.11
N LEU A 100 0.83 -6.30 6.18
CA LEU A 100 -0.15 -7.14 5.48
C LEU A 100 0.54 -8.17 4.56
N GLY A 101 1.48 -7.72 3.73
CA GLY A 101 2.22 -8.62 2.81
C GLY A 101 3.02 -9.69 3.55
N PHE A 102 3.65 -9.34 4.69
CA PHE A 102 4.33 -10.31 5.55
C PHE A 102 3.33 -11.30 6.15
N ALA A 103 2.18 -10.82 6.65
CA ALA A 103 1.12 -11.69 7.18
C ALA A 103 0.58 -12.67 6.13
N ARG A 104 0.47 -12.26 4.86
CA ARG A 104 0.10 -13.12 3.73
C ARG A 104 1.17 -14.18 3.44
N MET A 105 2.44 -13.78 3.43
CA MET A 105 3.57 -14.69 3.24
C MET A 105 3.54 -15.87 4.24
N LEU A 106 3.11 -15.61 5.46
CA LEU A 106 3.01 -16.65 6.50
C LEU A 106 1.96 -17.75 6.19
N ASN A 107 1.08 -17.59 5.20
CA ASN A 107 0.19 -18.67 4.75
C ASN A 107 0.96 -19.82 4.10
N GLU A 108 2.13 -19.55 3.55
CA GLU A 108 2.95 -20.54 2.88
C GLU A 108 3.68 -21.48 3.86
N SER A 109 4.38 -22.47 3.31
CA SER A 109 5.34 -23.26 4.08
C SER A 109 6.49 -22.37 4.58
N GLU A 110 7.04 -22.69 5.75
CA GLU A 110 8.12 -21.88 6.34
C GLU A 110 9.37 -21.77 5.45
N SER A 111 9.62 -22.76 4.60
CA SER A 111 10.70 -22.74 3.60
C SER A 111 10.53 -21.61 2.57
N ASN A 112 9.31 -21.12 2.39
CA ASN A 112 8.97 -20.05 1.46
C ASN A 112 8.89 -18.67 2.13
N TRP A 113 9.19 -18.56 3.42
CA TRP A 113 9.25 -17.26 4.08
C TRP A 113 10.57 -16.55 3.74
N THR A 114 10.61 -16.02 2.54
CA THR A 114 11.80 -15.37 1.96
C THR A 114 11.51 -13.92 1.58
N PRO A 115 12.56 -13.09 1.43
CA PRO A 115 12.39 -11.71 0.96
C PRO A 115 11.69 -11.60 -0.40
N GLU A 116 11.97 -12.52 -1.33
CA GLU A 116 11.35 -12.55 -2.66
C GLU A 116 9.85 -12.84 -2.55
N ARG A 117 9.45 -13.74 -1.65
CA ARG A 117 8.02 -14.02 -1.39
C ARG A 117 7.33 -12.84 -0.73
N LEU A 118 8.00 -12.13 0.17
CA LEU A 118 7.44 -10.88 0.71
C LEU A 118 7.24 -9.84 -0.40
N LEU A 119 8.23 -9.63 -1.28
CA LEU A 119 8.10 -8.72 -2.42
C LEU A 119 6.95 -9.12 -3.35
N HIS A 120 6.72 -10.42 -3.56
CA HIS A 120 5.58 -10.91 -4.33
C HIS A 120 4.24 -10.51 -3.68
N TYR A 121 4.09 -10.63 -2.36
CA TYR A 121 2.84 -10.22 -1.67
C TYR A 121 2.68 -8.70 -1.64
N ILE A 122 3.79 -7.94 -1.54
CA ILE A 122 3.76 -6.49 -1.71
C ILE A 122 3.31 -6.12 -3.14
N GLU A 123 3.83 -6.81 -4.15
CA GLU A 123 3.39 -6.60 -5.54
C GLU A 123 1.90 -6.85 -5.69
N MET A 124 1.43 -7.98 -5.17
CA MET A 124 0.03 -8.37 -5.23
C MET A 124 -0.91 -7.31 -4.63
N ASP A 125 -0.54 -6.69 -3.51
CA ASP A 125 -1.40 -5.71 -2.83
C ASP A 125 -1.25 -4.29 -3.39
N ARG A 126 -0.04 -3.89 -3.84
CA ARG A 126 0.32 -2.51 -4.20
C ARG A 126 -0.05 -2.14 -5.62
N TYR A 127 -0.11 -3.10 -6.52
CA TYR A 127 -0.26 -2.81 -7.94
C TYR A 127 -1.63 -3.20 -8.47
N ARG A 128 -2.08 -2.44 -9.47
CA ARG A 128 -3.36 -2.63 -10.14
C ARG A 128 -3.45 -4.03 -10.76
N GLY A 129 -4.50 -4.76 -10.42
CA GLY A 129 -4.64 -6.16 -10.83
C GLY A 129 -3.62 -7.11 -10.20
N GLY A 130 -2.74 -6.63 -9.32
CA GLY A 130 -1.74 -7.43 -8.61
C GLY A 130 -0.41 -7.60 -9.36
N GLU A 131 -0.15 -6.81 -10.39
CA GLU A 131 1.04 -6.95 -11.24
C GLU A 131 1.76 -5.61 -11.42
N CYS A 132 3.07 -5.60 -11.16
CA CYS A 132 3.95 -4.49 -11.44
C CYS A 132 4.48 -4.60 -12.88
N THR A 133 4.04 -3.71 -13.75
CA THR A 133 4.48 -3.68 -15.15
C THR A 133 5.78 -2.90 -15.37
N GLY A 134 6.36 -2.31 -14.31
CA GLY A 134 7.48 -1.38 -14.40
C GLY A 134 7.04 0.07 -14.71
N ASP A 135 5.79 0.28 -15.08
CA ASP A 135 5.20 1.62 -15.25
C ASP A 135 4.76 2.18 -13.90
N TYR A 136 5.04 3.47 -13.66
CA TYR A 136 4.65 4.19 -12.45
C TYR A 136 3.15 4.13 -12.18
N LEU A 137 2.32 4.19 -13.23
CA LEU A 137 0.87 4.17 -13.10
C LEU A 137 0.27 2.76 -12.91
N SER A 138 1.10 1.71 -12.94
CA SER A 138 0.66 0.38 -12.49
C SER A 138 0.46 0.33 -10.97
N ARG A 139 1.13 1.19 -10.20
CA ARG A 139 0.95 1.31 -8.77
C ARG A 139 -0.41 1.95 -8.42
N LEU A 140 -1.04 1.48 -7.35
CA LEU A 140 -2.23 2.08 -6.75
C LEU A 140 -1.79 3.25 -5.86
N HIS A 141 -2.01 4.48 -6.32
CA HIS A 141 -1.47 5.68 -5.69
C HIS A 141 -2.40 6.30 -4.63
N TYR A 142 -3.69 5.96 -4.66
CA TYR A 142 -4.73 6.46 -3.76
C TYR A 142 -5.29 5.31 -2.94
N LEU A 143 -5.52 5.54 -1.65
CA LEU A 143 -5.98 4.48 -0.75
C LEU A 143 -7.38 3.97 -1.13
N GLU A 144 -8.26 4.83 -1.58
CA GLU A 144 -9.59 4.46 -2.11
C GLU A 144 -9.47 3.63 -3.40
N ASP A 145 -8.45 3.86 -4.22
CA ASP A 145 -8.18 3.05 -5.41
C ASP A 145 -7.56 1.69 -5.03
N TRP A 146 -6.67 1.70 -4.04
CA TRP A 146 -6.12 0.48 -3.45
C TRP A 146 -7.21 -0.40 -2.83
N LEU A 147 -8.12 0.20 -2.07
CA LEU A 147 -9.26 -0.49 -1.47
C LEU A 147 -10.17 -1.08 -2.55
N TYR A 148 -10.54 -0.28 -3.55
CA TYR A 148 -11.39 -0.72 -4.66
C TYR A 148 -10.80 -1.90 -5.45
N ASP A 149 -9.51 -1.84 -5.82
CA ASP A 149 -8.85 -2.90 -6.58
C ASP A 149 -8.70 -4.19 -5.74
N ASN A 150 -8.25 -4.06 -4.49
CA ASN A 150 -8.04 -5.21 -3.61
C ASN A 150 -9.35 -5.86 -3.14
N ASP A 151 -10.43 -5.09 -2.93
CA ASP A 151 -11.76 -5.62 -2.63
C ASP A 151 -12.30 -6.44 -3.80
N ARG A 152 -12.23 -5.92 -5.02
CA ARG A 152 -12.65 -6.65 -6.23
C ARG A 152 -11.91 -7.95 -6.48
N ARG A 153 -10.64 -8.03 -6.05
CA ARG A 153 -9.84 -9.27 -6.12
C ARG A 153 -10.05 -10.21 -4.93
N GLY A 154 -10.90 -9.82 -3.96
CA GLY A 154 -11.18 -10.61 -2.76
C GLY A 154 -9.97 -10.73 -1.82
N LEU A 155 -9.09 -9.75 -1.80
CA LEU A 155 -7.92 -9.69 -0.93
C LEU A 155 -8.24 -8.98 0.39
N VAL A 156 -9.16 -8.03 0.33
CA VAL A 156 -9.74 -7.33 1.48
C VAL A 156 -11.26 -7.23 1.28
N ALA A 157 -11.99 -6.84 2.33
CA ALA A 157 -13.37 -6.41 2.23
C ALA A 157 -13.46 -4.92 2.59
N ASP A 158 -14.12 -4.10 1.74
CA ASP A 158 -14.50 -2.74 2.11
C ASP A 158 -15.64 -2.78 3.15
N MET A 159 -15.28 -2.56 4.40
CA MET A 159 -16.23 -2.54 5.52
C MET A 159 -16.89 -1.19 5.73
N THR A 160 -16.45 -0.15 5.01
CA THR A 160 -16.82 1.24 5.31
C THR A 160 -18.34 1.45 5.28
N ARG A 161 -19.00 0.97 4.22
CA ARG A 161 -20.46 1.09 4.09
C ARG A 161 -21.23 0.28 5.12
N GLU A 162 -20.81 -0.98 5.34
CA GLU A 162 -21.45 -1.89 6.31
C GLU A 162 -21.38 -1.34 7.73
N LEU A 163 -20.31 -0.62 8.06
CA LEU A 163 -20.10 0.01 9.36
C LEU A 163 -20.81 1.39 9.49
N GLY A 164 -21.62 1.79 8.51
CA GLY A 164 -22.40 3.02 8.58
C GLY A 164 -21.79 4.21 7.82
N GLY A 165 -20.81 3.95 6.96
CA GLY A 165 -20.19 4.97 6.11
C GLY A 165 -21.19 5.56 5.11
N ARG A 166 -21.06 6.85 4.87
CA ARG A 166 -21.83 7.62 3.88
C ARG A 166 -20.94 8.15 2.78
N SER A 167 -21.50 8.32 1.59
CA SER A 167 -20.79 8.94 0.46
C SER A 167 -20.47 10.39 0.76
N VAL A 168 -19.24 10.81 0.42
CA VAL A 168 -18.75 12.17 0.57
C VAL A 168 -18.19 12.69 -0.77
N PRO A 169 -18.25 14.01 -1.04
CA PRO A 169 -17.65 14.58 -2.22
C PRO A 169 -16.12 14.47 -2.12
N HIS A 170 -15.48 13.93 -3.16
CA HIS A 170 -14.03 13.79 -3.20
C HIS A 170 -13.48 14.04 -4.60
N SER A 171 -12.18 14.23 -4.67
CA SER A 171 -11.47 14.37 -5.94
C SER A 171 -10.01 13.94 -5.77
N ALA A 172 -9.62 12.85 -6.40
CA ALA A 172 -8.22 12.45 -6.51
C ALA A 172 -7.55 13.36 -7.55
N ARG A 173 -6.62 14.22 -7.11
CA ARG A 173 -5.89 15.16 -7.99
C ARG A 173 -4.56 15.62 -7.39
N GLU A 174 -4.24 15.16 -6.20
CA GLU A 174 -3.11 15.64 -5.42
C GLU A 174 -1.79 15.46 -6.17
N MET A 175 -1.63 14.33 -6.86
CA MET A 175 -0.40 14.04 -7.59
C MET A 175 -0.28 14.88 -8.87
N THR A 176 -1.37 15.06 -9.64
CA THR A 176 -1.34 15.95 -10.82
C THR A 176 -1.09 17.41 -10.40
N VAL A 177 -1.72 17.89 -9.34
CA VAL A 177 -1.49 19.26 -8.83
C VAL A 177 -0.09 19.40 -8.25
N GLY A 178 0.34 18.44 -7.43
CA GLY A 178 1.62 18.45 -6.73
C GLY A 178 2.78 17.76 -7.47
N TRP A 179 2.68 17.51 -8.77
CA TRP A 179 3.58 16.65 -9.53
C TRP A 179 5.07 16.91 -9.31
N ARG A 180 5.45 18.14 -9.03
CA ARG A 180 6.87 18.55 -8.78
C ARG A 180 7.46 17.94 -7.52
N HIS A 181 6.62 17.53 -6.57
CA HIS A 181 7.04 16.89 -5.32
C HIS A 181 7.29 15.40 -5.48
N TYR A 182 6.80 14.79 -6.56
CA TYR A 182 7.00 13.37 -6.88
C TYR A 182 8.15 13.24 -7.86
N ARG A 183 9.28 12.70 -7.39
CA ARG A 183 10.52 12.64 -8.20
C ARG A 183 10.33 11.92 -9.53
N TYR A 184 9.50 10.88 -9.55
CA TYR A 184 9.20 10.10 -10.74
C TYR A 184 8.45 10.96 -11.77
N LEU A 185 7.42 11.68 -11.36
CA LEU A 185 6.65 12.59 -12.23
C LEU A 185 7.48 13.80 -12.68
N ALA A 186 8.30 14.34 -11.77
CA ALA A 186 9.21 15.42 -12.10
C ALA A 186 10.22 15.03 -13.20
N SER A 187 10.64 13.76 -13.21
CA SER A 187 11.55 13.19 -14.22
C SER A 187 10.82 12.74 -15.50
N ASN A 188 9.50 12.49 -15.45
CA ASN A 188 8.70 11.89 -16.54
C ASN A 188 7.40 12.66 -16.76
N ARG A 189 7.48 13.87 -17.25
CA ARG A 189 6.31 14.77 -17.43
C ARG A 189 5.26 14.26 -18.42
N SER A 190 5.63 13.35 -19.32
CA SER A 190 4.68 12.67 -20.23
C SER A 190 3.62 11.84 -19.51
N LEU A 191 3.88 11.47 -18.26
CA LEU A 191 2.92 10.74 -17.42
C LEU A 191 1.80 11.62 -16.87
N LEU A 192 1.91 12.96 -16.91
CA LEU A 192 0.90 13.84 -16.30
C LEU A 192 -0.48 13.71 -16.95
N GLY A 193 -0.55 13.53 -18.28
CA GLY A 193 -1.82 13.30 -18.95
C GLY A 193 -2.46 11.94 -18.60
N PRO A 194 -1.73 10.83 -18.69
CA PRO A 194 -2.21 9.53 -18.20
C PRO A 194 -2.58 9.54 -16.70
N LEU A 195 -1.80 10.19 -15.85
CA LEU A 195 -2.09 10.34 -14.42
C LEU A 195 -3.41 11.08 -14.19
N ALA A 196 -3.64 12.20 -14.86
CA ALA A 196 -4.89 12.96 -14.73
C ALA A 196 -6.11 12.11 -15.15
N ARG A 197 -5.98 11.23 -16.16
CA ARG A 197 -7.05 10.30 -16.53
C ARG A 197 -7.29 9.24 -15.46
N MET A 198 -6.22 8.72 -14.84
CA MET A 198 -6.33 7.79 -13.73
C MET A 198 -7.02 8.46 -12.53
N GLU A 199 -6.62 9.66 -12.16
CA GLU A 199 -7.23 10.43 -11.07
C GLU A 199 -8.71 10.73 -11.34
N ALA A 200 -9.07 11.07 -12.59
CA ALA A 200 -10.47 11.25 -12.99
C ALA A 200 -11.28 9.95 -12.83
N ASN A 201 -10.69 8.80 -13.16
CA ASN A 201 -11.32 7.49 -12.95
C ASN A 201 -11.51 7.19 -11.45
N VAL A 202 -10.52 7.47 -10.61
CA VAL A 202 -10.65 7.34 -9.15
C VAL A 202 -11.77 8.24 -8.64
N SER A 203 -11.78 9.51 -9.04
CA SER A 203 -12.78 10.51 -8.63
C SER A 203 -14.21 10.18 -9.10
N SER A 204 -14.37 9.38 -10.15
CA SER A 204 -15.70 8.99 -10.66
C SER A 204 -16.42 7.96 -9.79
N ARG A 205 -15.70 7.30 -8.89
CA ARG A 205 -16.24 6.30 -7.96
C ARG A 205 -16.62 6.97 -6.63
N PRO A 206 -17.69 6.55 -5.95
CA PRO A 206 -18.04 7.14 -4.66
C PRO A 206 -16.99 6.82 -3.59
N LEU A 207 -16.53 7.82 -2.86
CA LEU A 207 -15.79 7.66 -1.61
C LEU A 207 -16.80 7.55 -0.46
N TYR A 208 -16.67 6.49 0.36
CA TYR A 208 -17.46 6.34 1.59
C TYR A 208 -16.60 6.67 2.80
N GLU A 209 -17.22 7.34 3.77
CA GLU A 209 -16.58 7.76 5.02
C GLU A 209 -17.47 7.41 6.21
N ILE A 210 -16.92 6.77 7.23
CA ILE A 210 -17.51 6.70 8.56
C ILE A 210 -17.14 8.01 9.28
N PRO A 211 -18.09 8.90 9.59
CA PRO A 211 -17.80 10.17 10.23
C PRO A 211 -17.08 9.98 11.57
N LYS A 212 -16.11 10.82 11.90
CA LYS A 212 -15.34 10.71 13.15
C LYS A 212 -16.21 10.69 14.40
N SER A 213 -17.36 11.35 14.37
CA SER A 213 -18.33 11.33 15.48
C SER A 213 -19.00 9.98 15.72
N GLN A 214 -18.92 9.07 14.74
CA GLN A 214 -19.49 7.72 14.83
C GLN A 214 -18.44 6.65 15.14
N VAL A 215 -17.14 6.96 15.02
CA VAL A 215 -16.06 5.97 15.14
C VAL A 215 -16.08 5.28 16.49
N ALA A 216 -16.25 6.01 17.60
CA ALA A 216 -16.35 5.42 18.94
C ALA A 216 -17.43 4.33 19.05
N SER A 217 -18.58 4.53 18.40
CA SER A 217 -19.71 3.59 18.44
C SER A 217 -19.46 2.33 17.61
N ILE A 218 -18.57 2.39 16.60
CA ILE A 218 -18.28 1.24 15.73
C ILE A 218 -16.96 0.53 16.09
N GLU A 219 -16.13 1.09 16.98
CA GLU A 219 -14.90 0.44 17.44
C GLU A 219 -15.10 -1.01 17.91
N PRO A 220 -16.19 -1.40 18.59
CA PRO A 220 -16.44 -2.79 18.96
C PRO A 220 -16.55 -3.76 17.75
N LYS A 221 -16.88 -3.25 16.56
CA LYS A 221 -16.98 -4.03 15.32
C LYS A 221 -15.68 -4.10 14.52
N LEU A 222 -14.72 -3.21 14.82
CA LEU A 222 -13.39 -3.22 14.22
C LEU A 222 -12.53 -4.33 14.83
N ARG A 223 -11.64 -4.90 14.03
CA ARG A 223 -10.75 -6.00 14.42
C ARG A 223 -9.29 -5.56 14.34
N SER A 224 -8.44 -6.19 15.13
CA SER A 224 -7.00 -6.05 14.95
C SER A 224 -6.62 -6.39 13.50
N GLY A 225 -5.76 -5.56 12.90
CA GLY A 225 -5.31 -5.72 11.52
C GLY A 225 -6.26 -5.15 10.46
N ASP A 226 -7.45 -4.62 10.82
CA ASP A 226 -8.21 -3.80 9.88
C ASP A 226 -7.33 -2.61 9.45
N VAL A 227 -7.22 -2.37 8.14
CA VAL A 227 -6.54 -1.19 7.59
C VAL A 227 -7.47 0.00 7.73
N ILE A 228 -6.99 1.03 8.40
CA ILE A 228 -7.75 2.25 8.70
C ILE A 228 -7.16 3.41 7.90
N GLY A 229 -7.92 3.90 6.92
CA GLY A 229 -7.60 5.13 6.22
C GLY A 229 -8.23 6.32 6.91
N ILE A 230 -7.45 7.34 7.22
CA ILE A 230 -7.94 8.60 7.77
C ILE A 230 -8.34 9.51 6.62
N ILE A 231 -9.58 9.96 6.63
CA ILE A 231 -10.11 10.90 5.65
C ILE A 231 -10.09 12.30 6.24
N SER A 232 -9.53 13.24 5.50
CA SER A 232 -9.53 14.66 5.83
C SER A 232 -10.41 15.45 4.88
N ARG A 233 -11.04 16.50 5.40
CA ARG A 233 -11.81 17.45 4.62
C ARG A 233 -10.98 18.68 4.31
N GLU A 234 -10.81 18.96 3.03
CA GLU A 234 -10.13 20.15 2.52
C GLU A 234 -10.97 21.43 2.73
N ARG A 235 -10.33 22.60 2.60
CA ARG A 235 -11.02 23.89 2.70
C ARG A 235 -12.11 24.11 1.65
N ASN A 236 -11.96 23.49 0.46
CA ASN A 236 -12.96 23.52 -0.61
C ASN A 236 -14.16 22.58 -0.37
N GLY A 237 -14.16 21.83 0.74
CA GLY A 237 -15.20 20.89 1.12
C GLY A 237 -15.05 19.49 0.53
N LEU A 238 -14.01 19.23 -0.28
CA LEU A 238 -13.69 17.90 -0.78
C LEU A 238 -13.02 17.06 0.30
N HIS A 239 -13.14 15.74 0.18
CA HIS A 239 -12.54 14.77 1.07
C HIS A 239 -11.43 14.02 0.35
N SER A 240 -10.35 13.71 1.06
CA SER A 240 -9.24 12.90 0.55
C SER A 240 -8.67 12.01 1.67
N THR A 241 -8.04 10.91 1.29
CA THR A 241 -7.35 10.04 2.24
C THR A 241 -5.99 10.65 2.59
N ALA A 242 -5.82 11.09 3.84
CA ALA A 242 -4.64 11.84 4.28
C ALA A 242 -3.60 10.96 4.98
N HIS A 243 -4.03 9.83 5.56
CA HIS A 243 -3.16 8.96 6.36
C HIS A 243 -3.71 7.55 6.41
N VAL A 244 -2.86 6.58 6.77
CA VAL A 244 -3.24 5.17 6.87
C VAL A 244 -2.47 4.47 7.99
N GLY A 245 -3.09 3.47 8.59
CA GLY A 245 -2.50 2.59 9.59
C GLY A 245 -3.35 1.35 9.82
N LEU A 246 -3.14 0.71 10.95
CA LEU A 246 -3.81 -0.53 11.35
C LEU A 246 -4.57 -0.31 12.65
N ALA A 247 -5.72 -0.94 12.78
CA ALA A 247 -6.39 -1.10 14.06
C ALA A 247 -5.65 -2.14 14.91
N LEU A 248 -5.48 -1.86 16.19
CA LEU A 248 -4.90 -2.79 17.16
C LEU A 248 -5.74 -2.81 18.44
N ARG A 249 -6.40 -3.94 18.71
CA ARG A 249 -7.09 -4.14 19.98
C ARG A 249 -6.12 -4.63 21.03
N SER A 250 -6.01 -3.89 22.12
CA SER A 250 -5.19 -4.25 23.29
C SER A 250 -5.90 -5.25 24.19
N ASN A 251 -5.17 -5.84 25.13
CA ASN A 251 -5.69 -6.87 26.04
C ASN A 251 -6.85 -6.39 26.92
N ASN A 252 -6.95 -5.08 27.20
CA ASN A 252 -8.05 -4.46 27.93
C ASN A 252 -9.26 -4.12 27.04
N GLY A 253 -9.22 -4.53 25.77
CA GLY A 253 -10.31 -4.32 24.80
C GLY A 253 -10.32 -2.95 24.10
N VAL A 254 -9.40 -2.04 24.44
CA VAL A 254 -9.29 -0.73 23.78
C VAL A 254 -8.74 -0.89 22.36
N LEU A 255 -9.33 -0.19 21.39
CA LEU A 255 -8.88 -0.17 20.00
C LEU A 255 -7.98 1.02 19.76
N HIS A 256 -6.72 0.75 19.47
CA HIS A 256 -5.69 1.75 19.18
C HIS A 256 -5.45 1.91 17.68
N PHE A 257 -4.97 3.09 17.29
CA PHE A 257 -4.44 3.32 15.95
C PHE A 257 -2.93 3.06 15.92
N MET A 258 -2.47 2.13 15.10
CA MET A 258 -1.06 1.79 14.92
C MET A 258 -0.61 2.24 13.54
N HIS A 259 0.39 3.14 13.48
CA HIS A 259 0.80 3.76 12.22
C HIS A 259 2.26 4.23 12.25
N ALA A 260 2.83 4.51 11.07
CA ALA A 260 4.08 5.27 11.01
C ALA A 260 3.75 6.77 11.16
N SER A 261 4.08 7.30 12.32
CA SER A 261 3.86 8.70 12.69
C SER A 261 4.93 9.59 12.09
N SER A 262 4.52 10.72 11.48
CA SER A 262 5.42 11.65 10.78
C SER A 262 6.48 12.26 11.69
N PRO A 263 7.60 12.80 11.14
CA PRO A 263 8.67 13.41 11.93
C PRO A 263 8.22 14.63 12.77
N SER A 264 7.17 15.34 12.35
CA SER A 264 6.58 16.43 13.13
C SER A 264 5.90 15.96 14.42
N ASN A 265 5.63 14.67 14.55
CA ASN A 265 5.03 14.05 15.74
C ASN A 265 6.03 13.10 16.39
N SER A 266 5.95 11.79 16.10
CA SER A 266 6.82 10.78 16.76
C SER A 266 8.00 10.32 15.92
N GLY A 267 7.96 10.50 14.59
CA GLY A 267 9.03 10.14 13.66
C GLY A 267 9.31 8.64 13.53
N LYS A 268 8.37 7.78 13.92
CA LYS A 268 8.52 6.32 13.91
C LYS A 268 7.16 5.61 13.90
N VAL A 269 7.18 4.30 13.69
CA VAL A 269 6.00 3.45 13.89
C VAL A 269 5.66 3.39 15.38
N ILE A 270 4.40 3.66 15.70
CA ILE A 270 3.88 3.66 17.08
C ILE A 270 2.51 2.98 17.15
N VAL A 271 2.16 2.52 18.35
CA VAL A 271 0.78 2.32 18.76
C VAL A 271 0.35 3.62 19.43
N ASP A 272 -0.60 4.30 18.84
CA ASP A 272 -1.06 5.62 19.26
C ASP A 272 -2.31 5.50 20.17
N ASP A 273 -3.00 6.59 20.43
CA ASP A 273 -4.24 6.64 21.21
C ASP A 273 -5.33 5.72 20.67
N GLU A 274 -6.43 5.62 21.43
CA GLU A 274 -7.69 5.08 20.93
C GLU A 274 -8.04 5.73 19.59
N LEU A 275 -8.47 4.94 18.62
CA LEU A 275 -8.73 5.43 17.25
C LEU A 275 -9.69 6.62 17.24
N SER A 276 -10.78 6.55 17.99
CA SER A 276 -11.74 7.64 18.09
C SER A 276 -11.14 8.92 18.69
N LYS A 277 -10.23 8.82 19.66
CA LYS A 277 -9.52 9.97 20.23
C LYS A 277 -8.50 10.57 19.28
N TYR A 278 -7.75 9.70 18.56
CA TYR A 278 -6.77 10.11 17.56
C TYR A 278 -7.37 11.08 16.53
N LEU A 279 -8.56 10.79 16.02
CA LEU A 279 -9.25 11.58 15.00
C LEU A 279 -9.58 13.02 15.43
N TYR A 280 -9.65 13.30 16.72
CA TYR A 280 -9.93 14.65 17.22
C TYR A 280 -8.69 15.51 17.41
N ARG A 281 -7.48 14.96 17.21
CA ARG A 281 -6.24 15.74 17.27
C ARG A 281 -6.12 16.77 16.14
N TYR A 282 -6.69 16.42 14.97
CA TYR A 282 -6.60 17.27 13.80
C TYR A 282 -8.00 17.69 13.36
N GLY A 283 -8.21 19.01 13.27
CA GLY A 283 -9.51 19.58 12.91
C GLY A 283 -9.97 19.23 11.50
N SER A 284 -9.02 18.95 10.60
CA SER A 284 -9.29 18.53 9.22
C SER A 284 -9.77 17.08 9.11
N ASP A 285 -9.45 16.19 10.06
CA ASP A 285 -9.87 14.80 10.00
C ASP A 285 -11.39 14.72 10.15
N SER A 286 -12.04 14.14 9.15
CA SER A 286 -13.50 14.05 9.04
C SER A 286 -14.05 12.68 9.41
N GLY A 287 -13.27 11.62 9.14
CA GLY A 287 -13.68 10.25 9.39
C GLY A 287 -12.65 9.21 8.92
N ILE A 288 -13.14 8.00 8.72
CA ILE A 288 -12.30 6.86 8.31
C ILE A 288 -12.93 6.05 7.18
N LEU A 289 -12.09 5.37 6.41
CA LEU A 289 -12.46 4.17 5.66
C LEU A 289 -11.83 2.94 6.32
N VAL A 290 -12.40 1.76 6.07
CA VAL A 290 -11.99 0.49 6.70
C VAL A 290 -11.88 -0.61 5.68
N ALA A 291 -10.68 -1.18 5.54
CA ALA A 291 -10.44 -2.38 4.76
C ALA A 291 -10.09 -3.56 5.68
N ARG A 292 -10.81 -4.65 5.57
CA ARG A 292 -10.57 -5.88 6.36
C ARG A 292 -9.82 -6.91 5.54
N PRO A 293 -8.61 -7.34 5.92
CA PRO A 293 -7.91 -8.43 5.25
C PRO A 293 -8.72 -9.72 5.24
N LEU A 294 -8.82 -10.40 4.08
CA LEU A 294 -9.56 -11.65 3.91
C LEU A 294 -8.63 -12.86 3.82
N ARG A 295 -7.45 -12.71 3.22
CA ARG A 295 -6.46 -13.76 2.99
C ARG A 295 -5.05 -13.21 2.83
#